data_e4cc11f91eda0cd40c8df4b8fe1f6968
#
_entry.id   e4cc11f91eda0cd40c8df4b8fe1f6968
#
_cell.length_a   1.000
_cell.length_b   1.000
_cell.length_c   1.000
_cell.angle_alpha   90.00
_cell.angle_beta   90.00
_cell.angle_gamma   90.00
#
_symmetry.space_group_name_H-M   'P 1'
#
loop_
_entity.id
_entity.type
_entity.pdbx_description
1 polymer ?
#
loop_
_entity_poly.entity_id
_entity_poly.type
_entity_poly.pdbx_seq_one_letter_code
_entity_poly.pdbx_strand_id
1 'polypeptide(L)'
;MPPGVNIATIFMLLVILVAIGLIWLHHARALRGRITPQRPLPALDALRAALGRAAETGQAVHLSPGASVLGASSGVRSAATELVAGLLLAEQAAAQAARNGTPILVSSGDVVAHLALRGGIRQAFQQAGQAQDFEPARVQLLTHHDELAYVTGVTTLYGRQPLEASAMLGGFGQEFMLVGEDGAQRGIPQVVGTTSTTGLPLMLLTTPATLIGEEIYASEAYLAPSGPAQARLLTQDVLRTAVIVLLIGGLVYSLIQPYLGLPPLPGL
;
A
#
# COMPACT_ATOMS: atom_id res chain seq x y z
N MET A 1 34.57 -21.85 18.92
CA MET A 1 33.35 -22.56 18.57
C MET A 1 32.60 -21.67 17.56
N PRO A 2 32.20 -22.17 16.40
CA PRO A 2 31.36 -21.38 15.52
C PRO A 2 30.06 -21.07 16.25
N PRO A 3 29.48 -19.85 16.06
CA PRO A 3 28.20 -19.50 16.70
C PRO A 3 27.15 -20.51 16.26
N GLY A 4 26.59 -21.22 17.22
CA GLY A 4 25.57 -22.24 16.97
C GLY A 4 24.42 -21.61 16.20
N VAL A 5 24.08 -22.20 15.07
CA VAL A 5 22.94 -21.73 14.24
C VAL A 5 21.70 -21.85 15.09
N ASN A 6 21.07 -20.70 15.41
CA ASN A 6 19.88 -20.64 16.24
C ASN A 6 18.71 -21.30 15.49
N ILE A 7 17.98 -22.21 16.13
CA ILE A 7 16.81 -22.90 15.56
C ILE A 7 15.83 -21.87 14.93
N ALA A 8 15.64 -20.71 15.59
CA ALA A 8 14.84 -19.63 15.06
C ALA A 8 15.33 -19.09 13.72
N THR A 9 16.66 -19.03 13.52
CA THR A 9 17.26 -18.59 12.25
C THR A 9 17.03 -19.60 11.14
N ILE A 10 17.15 -20.92 11.44
CA ILE A 10 16.85 -21.98 10.48
C ILE A 10 15.37 -21.94 10.09
N PHE A 11 14.47 -21.79 11.08
CA PHE A 11 13.04 -21.72 10.82
C PHE A 11 12.69 -20.49 9.95
N MET A 12 13.25 -19.32 10.25
CA MET A 12 13.06 -18.12 9.45
C MET A 12 13.55 -18.27 8.02
N LEU A 13 14.72 -18.91 7.84
CA LEU A 13 15.27 -19.19 6.51
C LEU A 13 14.36 -20.16 5.72
N LEU A 14 13.83 -21.17 6.38
CA LEU A 14 12.89 -22.13 5.77
C LEU A 14 11.60 -21.43 5.33
N VAL A 15 11.03 -20.54 6.17
CA VAL A 15 9.84 -19.75 5.81
C VAL A 15 10.11 -18.87 4.59
N ILE A 16 11.26 -18.21 4.52
CA ILE A 16 11.67 -17.39 3.37
C ILE A 16 11.78 -18.25 2.10
N LEU A 17 12.43 -19.42 2.18
CA LEU A 17 12.56 -20.32 1.03
C LEU A 17 11.20 -20.83 0.53
N VAL A 18 10.29 -21.17 1.45
CA VAL A 18 8.92 -21.57 1.10
C VAL A 18 8.18 -20.41 0.45
N ALA A 19 8.30 -19.18 0.98
CA ALA A 19 7.67 -18.00 0.38
C ALA A 19 8.18 -17.74 -1.04
N ILE A 20 9.49 -17.82 -1.27
CA ILE A 20 10.10 -17.67 -2.61
C ILE A 20 9.58 -18.75 -3.57
N GLY A 21 9.53 -20.00 -3.12
CA GLY A 21 9.03 -21.13 -3.93
C GLY A 21 7.54 -20.95 -4.31
N LEU A 22 6.71 -20.46 -3.37
CA LEU A 22 5.31 -20.16 -3.61
C LEU A 22 5.13 -19.00 -4.59
N ILE A 23 5.91 -17.92 -4.44
CA ILE A 23 5.89 -16.78 -5.37
C ILE A 23 6.22 -17.26 -6.79
N TRP A 24 7.28 -18.05 -6.94
CA TRP A 24 7.68 -18.59 -8.24
C TRP A 24 6.60 -19.50 -8.84
N LEU A 25 6.01 -20.39 -8.04
CA LEU A 25 4.92 -21.28 -8.47
C LEU A 25 3.68 -20.51 -8.92
N HIS A 26 3.26 -19.50 -8.14
CA HIS A 26 2.10 -18.67 -8.48
C HIS A 26 2.38 -17.79 -9.70
N HIS A 27 3.60 -17.28 -9.84
CA HIS A 27 4.01 -16.53 -11.03
C HIS A 27 3.92 -17.40 -12.29
N ALA A 28 4.41 -18.66 -12.23
CA ALA A 28 4.30 -19.60 -13.33
C ALA A 28 2.85 -19.95 -13.67
N ARG A 29 1.93 -19.98 -12.68
CA ARG A 29 0.49 -20.17 -12.90
C ARG A 29 -0.18 -18.94 -13.54
N ALA A 30 0.19 -17.74 -13.08
CA ALA A 30 -0.30 -16.49 -13.64
C ALA A 30 0.09 -16.32 -15.12
N LEU A 31 1.33 -16.68 -15.49
CA LEU A 31 1.78 -16.71 -16.89
C LEU A 31 0.97 -17.67 -17.78
N ARG A 32 0.33 -18.70 -17.20
CA ARG A 32 -0.57 -19.64 -17.92
C ARG A 32 -2.02 -19.17 -17.98
N GLY A 33 -2.29 -17.90 -17.64
CA GLY A 33 -3.63 -17.30 -17.69
C GLY A 33 -4.60 -17.80 -16.61
N ARG A 34 -4.12 -18.51 -15.58
CA ARG A 34 -4.93 -18.95 -14.43
C ARG A 34 -4.98 -17.84 -13.39
N ILE A 35 -5.82 -16.85 -13.67
CA ILE A 35 -6.05 -15.72 -12.77
C ILE A 35 -7.22 -16.08 -11.86
N THR A 36 -7.00 -16.04 -10.55
CA THR A 36 -8.07 -16.21 -9.57
C THR A 36 -8.92 -14.93 -9.51
N PRO A 37 -10.27 -15.03 -9.54
CA PRO A 37 -11.12 -13.87 -9.37
C PRO A 37 -10.85 -13.22 -7.98
N GLN A 38 -10.58 -11.94 -7.99
CA GLN A 38 -10.28 -11.17 -6.79
C GLN A 38 -11.58 -10.60 -6.20
N ARG A 39 -11.63 -10.48 -4.87
CA ARG A 39 -12.71 -9.79 -4.18
C ARG A 39 -12.71 -8.32 -4.62
N PRO A 40 -13.86 -7.69 -4.97
CA PRO A 40 -13.89 -6.27 -5.30
C PRO A 40 -13.48 -5.41 -4.10
N LEU A 41 -12.66 -4.39 -4.37
CA LEU A 41 -12.26 -3.37 -3.39
C LEU A 41 -12.86 -2.03 -3.80
N PRO A 42 -13.99 -1.62 -3.17
CA PRO A 42 -14.75 -0.42 -3.59
C PRO A 42 -13.91 0.86 -3.60
N ALA A 43 -12.94 0.97 -2.68
CA ALA A 43 -12.04 2.12 -2.62
C ALA A 43 -11.16 2.22 -3.89
N LEU A 44 -10.66 1.12 -4.41
CA LEU A 44 -9.86 1.12 -5.64
C LEU A 44 -10.72 1.32 -6.90
N ASP A 45 -11.96 0.84 -6.88
CA ASP A 45 -12.91 1.12 -7.96
C ASP A 45 -13.27 2.61 -7.98
N ALA A 46 -13.40 3.24 -6.80
CA ALA A 46 -13.57 4.70 -6.69
C ALA A 46 -12.37 5.46 -7.25
N LEU A 47 -11.12 5.00 -6.98
CA LEU A 47 -9.92 5.61 -7.55
C LEU A 47 -9.88 5.49 -9.08
N ARG A 48 -10.18 4.30 -9.62
CA ARG A 48 -10.26 4.13 -11.09
C ARG A 48 -11.30 5.04 -11.72
N ALA A 49 -12.48 5.12 -11.12
CA ALA A 49 -13.54 6.01 -11.58
C ALA A 49 -13.10 7.49 -11.53
N ALA A 50 -12.40 7.90 -10.47
CA ALA A 50 -11.85 9.25 -10.33
C ALA A 50 -10.81 9.56 -11.42
N LEU A 51 -9.88 8.62 -11.71
CA LEU A 51 -8.93 8.77 -12.80
C LEU A 51 -9.62 8.89 -14.17
N GLY A 52 -10.71 8.18 -14.40
CA GLY A 52 -11.52 8.30 -15.61
C GLY A 52 -12.20 9.67 -15.71
N ARG A 53 -12.89 10.13 -14.67
CA ARG A 53 -13.52 11.45 -14.65
C ARG A 53 -12.53 12.58 -14.78
N ALA A 54 -11.36 12.47 -14.17
CA ALA A 54 -10.29 13.46 -14.27
C ALA A 54 -9.77 13.64 -15.70
N ALA A 55 -9.79 12.58 -16.51
CA ALA A 55 -9.46 12.67 -17.94
C ALA A 55 -10.52 13.48 -18.72
N GLU A 56 -11.79 13.43 -18.30
CA GLU A 56 -12.89 14.16 -18.92
C GLU A 56 -12.96 15.62 -18.45
N THR A 57 -12.73 15.86 -17.14
CA THR A 57 -12.84 17.20 -16.52
C THR A 57 -11.57 18.03 -16.68
N GLY A 58 -10.42 17.40 -16.91
CA GLY A 58 -9.11 18.05 -16.90
C GLY A 58 -8.62 18.44 -15.51
N GLN A 59 -9.34 18.06 -14.44
CA GLN A 59 -8.92 18.28 -13.06
C GLN A 59 -7.89 17.24 -12.64
N ALA A 60 -6.95 17.63 -11.75
CA ALA A 60 -5.91 16.71 -11.33
C ALA A 60 -6.41 15.71 -10.26
N VAL A 61 -5.84 14.50 -10.28
CA VAL A 61 -5.94 13.55 -9.16
C VAL A 61 -4.69 13.69 -8.30
N HIS A 62 -4.89 13.95 -7.02
CA HIS A 62 -3.79 13.99 -6.05
C HIS A 62 -3.44 12.57 -5.57
N LEU A 63 -2.15 12.25 -5.55
CA LEU A 63 -1.62 10.96 -5.08
C LEU A 63 -0.58 11.20 -3.99
N SER A 64 -0.65 10.43 -2.91
CA SER A 64 0.28 10.54 -1.79
C SER A 64 0.54 9.20 -1.09
N PRO A 65 1.82 8.81 -0.88
CA PRO A 65 2.20 7.68 -0.04
C PRO A 65 2.31 8.05 1.45
N GLY A 66 2.12 9.33 1.83
CA GLY A 66 2.21 9.81 3.20
C GLY A 66 3.52 10.49 3.56
N ALA A 67 3.65 10.77 4.85
CA ALA A 67 4.80 11.45 5.46
C ALA A 67 5.76 10.50 6.18
N SER A 68 5.49 9.20 6.23
CA SER A 68 6.36 8.23 6.90
C SER A 68 7.76 8.22 6.33
N VAL A 69 8.75 8.16 7.22
CA VAL A 69 10.17 8.24 6.88
C VAL A 69 10.76 6.86 6.68
N LEU A 70 11.45 6.66 5.55
CA LEU A 70 12.25 5.47 5.31
C LEU A 70 13.50 5.52 6.20
N GLY A 71 13.64 4.54 7.10
CA GLY A 71 14.84 4.41 7.95
C GLY A 71 14.79 5.08 9.31
N ALA A 72 13.65 5.60 9.74
CA ALA A 72 13.50 6.06 11.12
C ALA A 72 13.69 4.90 12.11
N SER A 73 14.62 5.07 13.05
CA SER A 73 15.05 4.07 14.03
C SER A 73 14.02 3.73 15.12
N SER A 74 12.89 4.40 15.11
CA SER A 74 11.81 4.23 16.07
C SER A 74 10.82 3.17 15.60
N GLY A 75 11.01 1.92 16.03
CA GLY A 75 9.98 0.88 16.24
C GLY A 75 8.95 0.52 15.15
N VAL A 76 8.85 1.27 14.08
CA VAL A 76 7.74 1.22 13.12
C VAL A 76 8.21 0.60 11.79
N ARG A 77 8.50 -0.70 11.81
CA ARG A 77 8.74 -1.45 10.57
C ARG A 77 7.53 -1.45 9.63
N SER A 78 6.32 -1.27 10.16
CA SER A 78 5.09 -1.17 9.36
C SER A 78 5.06 0.08 8.49
N ALA A 79 5.49 1.23 8.99
CA ALA A 79 5.48 2.50 8.24
C ALA A 79 6.31 2.45 6.95
N ALA A 80 7.46 1.77 6.95
CA ALA A 80 8.28 1.60 5.75
C ALA A 80 7.59 0.71 4.69
N THR A 81 6.91 -0.37 5.12
CA THR A 81 6.18 -1.26 4.20
C THR A 81 4.93 -0.58 3.61
N GLU A 82 4.23 0.22 4.42
CA GLU A 82 3.10 1.03 3.96
C GLU A 82 3.53 2.09 2.95
N LEU A 83 4.65 2.77 3.22
CA LEU A 83 5.20 3.74 2.30
C LEU A 83 5.54 3.11 0.95
N VAL A 84 6.17 1.92 0.95
CA VAL A 84 6.45 1.17 -0.29
C VAL A 84 5.17 0.78 -1.01
N ALA A 85 4.13 0.33 -0.29
CA ALA A 85 2.84 0.01 -0.90
C ALA A 85 2.20 1.26 -1.53
N GLY A 86 2.25 2.40 -0.84
CA GLY A 86 1.77 3.68 -1.35
C GLY A 86 2.55 4.16 -2.58
N LEU A 87 3.87 3.97 -2.61
CA LEU A 87 4.71 4.27 -3.78
C LEU A 87 4.30 3.43 -4.99
N LEU A 88 4.18 2.12 -4.82
CA LEU A 88 3.78 1.21 -5.90
C LEU A 88 2.39 1.53 -6.44
N LEU A 89 1.44 1.85 -5.55
CA LEU A 89 0.12 2.28 -5.96
C LEU A 89 0.16 3.60 -6.75
N ALA A 90 0.91 4.59 -6.26
CA ALA A 90 1.04 5.88 -6.93
C ALA A 90 1.66 5.72 -8.33
N GLU A 91 2.65 4.84 -8.50
CA GLU A 91 3.23 4.51 -9.80
C GLU A 91 2.21 3.86 -10.75
N GLN A 92 1.39 2.93 -10.25
CA GLN A 92 0.35 2.28 -11.06
C GLN A 92 -0.78 3.25 -11.42
N ALA A 93 -1.19 4.10 -10.48
CA ALA A 93 -2.17 5.15 -10.73
C ALA A 93 -1.64 6.16 -11.78
N ALA A 94 -0.35 6.54 -11.68
CA ALA A 94 0.30 7.40 -12.66
C ALA A 94 0.40 6.74 -14.05
N ALA A 95 0.67 5.43 -14.12
CA ALA A 95 0.67 4.71 -15.39
C ALA A 95 -0.72 4.65 -16.04
N GLN A 96 -1.77 4.53 -15.23
CA GLN A 96 -3.14 4.61 -15.74
C GLN A 96 -3.50 6.03 -16.16
N ALA A 97 -3.13 7.03 -15.35
CA ALA A 97 -3.32 8.45 -15.66
C ALA A 97 -2.64 8.84 -16.98
N ALA A 98 -1.38 8.43 -17.17
CA ALA A 98 -0.64 8.68 -18.41
C ALA A 98 -1.35 8.10 -19.63
N ARG A 99 -1.87 6.87 -19.54
CA ARG A 99 -2.64 6.28 -20.64
C ARG A 99 -3.94 7.01 -20.96
N ASN A 100 -4.57 7.59 -19.96
CA ASN A 100 -5.84 8.30 -20.10
C ASN A 100 -5.68 9.80 -20.39
N GLY A 101 -4.46 10.35 -20.36
CA GLY A 101 -4.22 11.79 -20.43
C GLY A 101 -4.69 12.55 -19.19
N THR A 102 -4.78 11.88 -18.04
CA THR A 102 -5.26 12.44 -16.76
C THR A 102 -4.15 13.26 -16.10
N PRO A 103 -4.40 14.52 -15.71
CA PRO A 103 -3.44 15.28 -14.91
C PRO A 103 -3.31 14.66 -13.50
N ILE A 104 -2.08 14.54 -13.03
CA ILE A 104 -1.81 14.10 -11.65
C ILE A 104 -1.02 15.16 -10.89
N LEU A 105 -1.24 15.20 -9.57
CA LEU A 105 -0.45 15.95 -8.62
C LEU A 105 0.02 14.97 -7.55
N VAL A 106 1.31 14.96 -7.24
CA VAL A 106 1.87 13.97 -6.31
C VAL A 106 2.60 14.69 -5.20
N SER A 107 2.35 14.29 -3.96
CA SER A 107 3.03 14.85 -2.80
C SER A 107 3.69 13.78 -1.94
N SER A 108 4.78 14.14 -1.28
CA SER A 108 5.48 13.27 -0.33
C SER A 108 6.03 14.07 0.84
N GLY A 109 6.15 13.41 1.99
CA GLY A 109 6.74 13.96 3.22
C GLY A 109 8.12 13.38 3.53
N ASP A 110 8.74 12.66 2.60
CA ASP A 110 10.08 12.08 2.73
C ASP A 110 10.89 12.25 1.43
N VAL A 111 12.17 12.62 1.56
CA VAL A 111 13.04 12.89 0.41
C VAL A 111 13.30 11.64 -0.42
N VAL A 112 13.49 10.46 0.23
CA VAL A 112 13.76 9.21 -0.48
C VAL A 112 12.52 8.77 -1.24
N ALA A 113 11.34 8.86 -0.59
CA ALA A 113 10.06 8.61 -1.23
C ALA A 113 9.81 9.57 -2.40
N HIS A 114 10.15 10.86 -2.25
CA HIS A 114 10.04 11.84 -3.34
C HIS A 114 10.88 11.47 -4.56
N LEU A 115 12.14 11.06 -4.35
CA LEU A 115 13.01 10.65 -5.44
C LEU A 115 12.50 9.38 -6.13
N ALA A 116 12.02 8.40 -5.34
CA ALA A 116 11.41 7.18 -5.86
C ALA A 116 10.16 7.49 -6.71
N LEU A 117 9.22 8.30 -6.17
CA LEU A 117 8.03 8.75 -6.91
C LEU A 117 8.39 9.44 -8.22
N ARG A 118 9.32 10.39 -8.17
CA ARG A 118 9.72 11.14 -9.36
C ARG A 118 10.31 10.22 -10.43
N GLY A 119 11.11 9.22 -10.03
CA GLY A 119 11.66 8.21 -10.93
C GLY A 119 10.60 7.27 -11.48
N GLY A 120 9.79 6.67 -10.61
CA GLY A 120 8.74 5.71 -10.98
C GLY A 120 7.65 6.32 -11.86
N ILE A 121 7.17 7.52 -11.51
CA ILE A 121 6.15 8.22 -12.30
C ILE A 121 6.69 8.60 -13.67
N ARG A 122 7.93 9.12 -13.75
CA ARG A 122 8.59 9.39 -15.03
C ARG A 122 8.65 8.13 -15.90
N GLN A 123 9.05 7.00 -15.30
CA GLN A 123 9.08 5.71 -16.00
C GLN A 123 7.68 5.27 -16.44
N ALA A 124 6.65 5.47 -15.63
CA ALA A 124 5.27 5.15 -15.98
C ALA A 124 4.79 5.94 -17.22
N PHE A 125 5.08 7.24 -17.28
CA PHE A 125 4.77 8.08 -18.45
C PHE A 125 5.56 7.65 -19.69
N GLN A 126 6.84 7.29 -19.55
CA GLN A 126 7.65 6.76 -20.65
C GLN A 126 7.09 5.44 -21.20
N GLN A 127 6.69 4.52 -20.33
CA GLN A 127 6.09 3.24 -20.73
C GLN A 127 4.71 3.39 -21.38
N ALA A 128 3.97 4.45 -21.01
CA ALA A 128 2.71 4.80 -21.65
C ALA A 128 2.89 5.50 -23.02
N GLY A 129 4.12 5.81 -23.42
CA GLY A 129 4.41 6.58 -24.65
C GLY A 129 4.15 8.09 -24.53
N GLN A 130 3.96 8.60 -23.32
CA GLN A 130 3.59 9.99 -23.00
C GLN A 130 4.71 10.71 -22.23
N ALA A 131 5.97 10.44 -22.57
CA ALA A 131 7.13 10.95 -21.84
C ALA A 131 7.19 12.50 -21.80
N GLN A 132 6.65 13.18 -22.81
CA GLN A 132 6.57 14.63 -22.93
C GLN A 132 5.56 15.26 -21.94
N ASP A 133 4.57 14.49 -21.47
CA ASP A 133 3.52 14.99 -20.58
C ASP A 133 3.90 14.87 -19.11
N PHE A 134 5.08 14.28 -18.84
CA PHE A 134 5.63 14.24 -17.50
C PHE A 134 6.15 15.61 -17.05
N GLU A 135 5.46 16.23 -16.10
CA GLU A 135 5.87 17.49 -15.47
C GLU A 135 6.51 17.23 -14.10
N PRO A 136 7.84 17.37 -13.95
CA PRO A 136 8.52 17.16 -12.65
C PRO A 136 8.01 18.05 -11.53
N ALA A 137 7.48 19.24 -11.83
CA ALA A 137 6.93 20.20 -10.87
C ALA A 137 5.63 19.70 -10.21
N ARG A 138 4.94 18.74 -10.81
CA ARG A 138 3.73 18.12 -10.25
C ARG A 138 4.05 17.05 -9.19
N VAL A 139 5.32 16.64 -9.07
CA VAL A 139 5.78 15.78 -7.99
C VAL A 139 6.45 16.68 -6.95
N GLN A 140 5.78 16.89 -5.82
CA GLN A 140 6.17 17.89 -4.81
C GLN A 140 6.64 17.22 -3.52
N LEU A 141 7.79 17.67 -3.02
CA LEU A 141 8.21 17.41 -1.65
C LEU A 141 7.66 18.53 -0.78
N LEU A 142 6.72 18.23 0.10
CA LEU A 142 6.08 19.25 0.94
C LEU A 142 6.87 19.52 2.20
N THR A 143 7.46 18.48 2.79
CA THR A 143 8.28 18.57 4.00
C THR A 143 9.23 17.37 4.06
N HIS A 144 10.06 17.35 5.11
CA HIS A 144 10.91 16.22 5.44
C HIS A 144 10.87 16.00 6.95
N HIS A 145 10.47 14.80 7.38
CA HIS A 145 10.38 14.37 8.78
C HIS A 145 9.36 15.13 9.68
N ASP A 146 8.41 15.84 9.11
CA ASP A 146 7.37 16.53 9.88
C ASP A 146 5.99 16.22 9.31
N GLU A 147 5.25 15.38 10.02
CA GLU A 147 3.92 14.90 9.62
C GLU A 147 2.89 16.04 9.63
N LEU A 148 2.97 16.94 10.61
CA LEU A 148 2.03 18.05 10.72
C LEU A 148 2.26 19.12 9.64
N ALA A 149 3.52 19.45 9.36
CA ALA A 149 3.88 20.33 8.26
C ALA A 149 3.47 19.71 6.91
N TYR A 150 3.59 18.37 6.77
CA TYR A 150 3.15 17.66 5.59
C TYR A 150 1.65 17.84 5.34
N VAL A 151 0.80 17.52 6.31
CA VAL A 151 -0.66 17.63 6.16
C VAL A 151 -1.10 19.08 5.93
N THR A 152 -0.44 20.05 6.55
CA THR A 152 -0.66 21.47 6.28
C THR A 152 -0.29 21.84 4.84
N GLY A 153 0.78 21.25 4.31
CA GLY A 153 1.14 21.38 2.90
C GLY A 153 0.07 20.81 1.96
N VAL A 154 -0.47 19.62 2.28
CA VAL A 154 -1.55 19.00 1.49
C VAL A 154 -2.84 19.84 1.52
N THR A 155 -3.27 20.35 2.67
CA THR A 155 -4.44 21.23 2.75
C THR A 155 -4.24 22.52 1.94
N THR A 156 -2.99 23.02 1.90
CA THR A 156 -2.62 24.16 1.05
C THR A 156 -2.75 23.79 -0.44
N LEU A 157 -2.35 22.58 -0.85
CA LEU A 157 -2.54 22.10 -2.23
C LEU A 157 -4.02 22.02 -2.61
N TYR A 158 -4.87 21.55 -1.70
CA TYR A 158 -6.33 21.48 -1.90
C TYR A 158 -6.94 22.86 -2.15
N GLY A 159 -6.37 23.91 -1.54
CA GLY A 159 -6.83 25.29 -1.74
C GLY A 159 -6.33 25.96 -3.02
N ARG A 160 -5.25 25.43 -3.64
CA ARG A 160 -4.59 26.08 -4.79
C ARG A 160 -5.20 25.72 -6.13
N GLN A 161 -5.71 24.52 -6.27
CA GLN A 161 -6.26 24.04 -7.55
C GLN A 161 -7.41 23.05 -7.32
N PRO A 162 -8.39 23.02 -8.23
CA PRO A 162 -9.46 22.03 -8.15
C PRO A 162 -8.87 20.63 -8.39
N LEU A 163 -9.30 19.69 -7.53
CA LEU A 163 -8.93 18.29 -7.61
C LEU A 163 -10.16 17.43 -7.87
N GLU A 164 -10.07 16.49 -8.78
CA GLU A 164 -11.11 15.50 -9.03
C GLU A 164 -11.24 14.49 -7.87
N ALA A 165 -10.10 14.13 -7.29
CA ALA A 165 -10.02 13.27 -6.13
C ALA A 165 -8.64 13.34 -5.47
N SER A 166 -8.53 12.82 -4.24
CA SER A 166 -7.27 12.63 -3.55
C SER A 166 -7.12 11.19 -3.08
N ALA A 167 -6.04 10.52 -3.49
CA ALA A 167 -5.69 9.18 -3.04
C ALA A 167 -4.49 9.26 -2.09
N MET A 168 -4.73 9.00 -0.81
CA MET A 168 -3.74 9.06 0.27
C MET A 168 -3.58 7.66 0.88
N LEU A 169 -2.61 6.91 0.38
CA LEU A 169 -2.41 5.50 0.68
C LEU A 169 -0.98 5.24 1.09
N GLY A 170 -0.77 4.91 2.36
CA GLY A 170 0.58 4.70 2.92
C GLY A 170 0.66 4.98 4.40
N GLY A 171 1.80 5.50 4.84
CA GLY A 171 2.07 5.78 6.23
C GLY A 171 1.45 7.09 6.71
N PHE A 172 0.27 6.97 7.31
CA PHE A 172 -0.45 8.07 7.93
C PHE A 172 -0.83 7.70 9.37
N GLY A 173 -0.71 8.66 10.27
CA GLY A 173 -1.16 8.56 11.64
C GLY A 173 -2.41 9.41 11.90
N GLN A 174 -2.48 9.96 13.11
CA GLN A 174 -3.60 10.80 13.54
C GLN A 174 -3.65 12.18 12.86
N GLU A 175 -2.54 12.66 12.31
CA GLU A 175 -2.45 13.91 11.54
C GLU A 175 -3.37 13.90 10.30
N PHE A 176 -3.69 12.72 9.78
CA PHE A 176 -4.60 12.56 8.65
C PHE A 176 -5.95 13.25 8.87
N MET A 177 -6.42 13.34 10.12
CA MET A 177 -7.73 13.95 10.45
C MET A 177 -7.85 15.37 9.87
N LEU A 178 -6.77 16.15 9.87
CA LEU A 178 -6.77 17.52 9.34
C LEU A 178 -7.02 17.55 7.83
N VAL A 179 -6.34 16.66 7.09
CA VAL A 179 -6.51 16.58 5.64
C VAL A 179 -7.85 15.95 5.26
N GLY A 180 -8.25 14.91 6.00
CA GLY A 180 -9.51 14.21 5.77
C GLY A 180 -10.70 15.15 5.90
N GLU A 181 -10.72 15.97 6.96
CA GLU A 181 -11.77 16.95 7.21
C GLU A 181 -11.75 18.10 6.19
N ASP A 182 -10.57 18.68 5.89
CA ASP A 182 -10.45 19.76 4.90
C ASP A 182 -10.91 19.29 3.51
N GLY A 183 -10.51 18.07 3.11
CA GLY A 183 -10.98 17.49 1.85
C GLY A 183 -12.49 17.25 1.80
N ALA A 184 -13.07 16.77 2.90
CA ALA A 184 -14.52 16.59 3.01
C ALA A 184 -15.27 17.93 2.93
N GLN A 185 -14.79 18.97 3.62
CA GLN A 185 -15.38 20.31 3.57
C GLN A 185 -15.30 20.93 2.17
N ARG A 186 -14.27 20.62 1.39
CA ARG A 186 -14.13 21.08 0.00
C ARG A 186 -14.88 20.21 -1.00
N GLY A 187 -15.48 19.12 -0.57
CA GLY A 187 -16.15 18.16 -1.44
C GLY A 187 -15.21 17.38 -2.35
N ILE A 188 -13.92 17.24 -1.99
CA ILE A 188 -12.93 16.44 -2.72
C ILE A 188 -13.14 14.97 -2.37
N PRO A 189 -13.50 14.09 -3.31
CA PRO A 189 -13.58 12.65 -3.07
C PRO A 189 -12.24 12.12 -2.64
N GLN A 190 -12.18 11.40 -1.51
CA GLN A 190 -10.94 10.87 -0.98
C GLN A 190 -10.95 9.35 -1.02
N VAL A 191 -9.83 8.75 -1.43
CA VAL A 191 -9.53 7.32 -1.32
C VAL A 191 -8.32 7.18 -0.40
N VAL A 192 -8.50 6.51 0.71
CA VAL A 192 -7.48 6.52 1.76
C VAL A 192 -7.17 5.12 2.26
N GLY A 193 -6.02 4.94 2.91
CA GLY A 193 -5.66 3.68 3.52
C GLY A 193 -4.34 3.74 4.28
N THR A 194 -4.32 3.09 5.43
CA THR A 194 -3.14 2.91 6.28
C THR A 194 -3.29 1.62 7.08
N THR A 195 -2.20 1.06 7.56
CA THR A 195 -2.23 -0.04 8.55
C THR A 195 -2.04 0.48 9.98
N SER A 196 -1.85 1.80 10.13
CA SER A 196 -1.72 2.45 11.43
C SER A 196 -2.99 2.29 12.26
N THR A 197 -2.85 1.76 13.47
CA THR A 197 -3.97 1.58 14.41
C THR A 197 -4.56 2.90 14.90
N THR A 198 -3.81 3.99 14.82
CA THR A 198 -4.24 5.34 15.20
C THR A 198 -4.83 6.12 14.02
N GLY A 199 -4.31 5.93 12.81
CA GLY A 199 -4.78 6.60 11.59
C GLY A 199 -6.04 5.98 11.00
N LEU A 200 -6.13 4.64 10.97
CA LEU A 200 -7.23 3.93 10.33
C LEU A 200 -8.63 4.30 10.86
N PRO A 201 -8.88 4.39 12.18
CA PRO A 201 -10.18 4.84 12.67
C PRO A 201 -10.57 6.23 12.20
N LEU A 202 -9.61 7.15 12.11
CA LEU A 202 -9.85 8.52 11.67
C LEU A 202 -10.16 8.58 10.17
N MET A 203 -9.49 7.75 9.36
CA MET A 203 -9.78 7.58 7.94
C MET A 203 -11.20 7.08 7.70
N LEU A 204 -11.64 6.08 8.48
CA LEU A 204 -13.00 5.53 8.40
C LEU A 204 -14.09 6.53 8.80
N LEU A 205 -13.77 7.48 9.69
CA LEU A 205 -14.70 8.54 10.09
C LEU A 205 -14.86 9.63 9.01
N THR A 206 -13.81 9.91 8.27
CA THR A 206 -13.79 11.03 7.30
C THR A 206 -14.14 10.59 5.88
N THR A 207 -13.93 9.30 5.54
CA THR A 207 -14.10 8.86 4.14
C THR A 207 -14.64 7.44 4.03
N PRO A 208 -15.66 7.22 3.16
CA PRO A 208 -16.22 5.88 2.93
C PRO A 208 -15.30 4.99 2.07
N ALA A 209 -14.42 5.58 1.27
CA ALA A 209 -13.53 4.85 0.37
C ALA A 209 -12.18 4.59 1.06
N THR A 210 -12.21 3.76 2.12
CA THR A 210 -11.02 3.43 2.92
C THR A 210 -10.57 2.00 2.67
N LEU A 211 -9.27 1.81 2.40
CA LEU A 211 -8.59 0.52 2.40
C LEU A 211 -8.19 0.16 3.83
N ILE A 212 -8.60 -1.02 4.27
CA ILE A 212 -8.44 -1.44 5.67
C ILE A 212 -7.25 -2.40 5.81
N GLY A 213 -6.25 -2.00 6.58
CA GLY A 213 -5.13 -2.84 6.97
C GLY A 213 -4.38 -3.43 5.76
N GLU A 214 -4.43 -4.75 5.60
CA GLU A 214 -3.69 -5.46 4.54
C GLU A 214 -4.16 -5.15 3.10
N GLU A 215 -5.35 -4.57 2.91
CA GLU A 215 -5.85 -4.22 1.57
C GLU A 215 -4.94 -3.22 0.86
N ILE A 216 -4.17 -2.43 1.63
CA ILE A 216 -3.20 -1.49 1.07
C ILE A 216 -2.08 -2.21 0.30
N TYR A 217 -1.63 -3.38 0.78
CA TYR A 217 -0.59 -4.18 0.11
C TYR A 217 -1.11 -4.93 -1.11
N ALA A 218 -2.42 -5.18 -1.18
CA ALA A 218 -3.07 -5.78 -2.33
C ALA A 218 -3.35 -4.76 -3.43
N SER A 219 -3.39 -3.47 -3.13
CA SER A 219 -3.88 -2.40 -3.99
C SER A 219 -3.18 -2.34 -5.36
N GLU A 220 -1.87 -2.59 -5.42
CA GLU A 220 -1.12 -2.66 -6.68
C GLU A 220 -1.66 -3.76 -7.62
N ALA A 221 -1.91 -4.96 -7.08
CA ALA A 221 -2.40 -6.09 -7.86
C ALA A 221 -3.82 -5.87 -8.40
N TYR A 222 -4.60 -5.07 -7.69
CA TYR A 222 -5.97 -4.70 -8.10
C TYR A 222 -5.98 -3.58 -9.14
N LEU A 223 -5.15 -2.55 -8.98
CA LEU A 223 -5.13 -1.41 -9.90
C LEU A 223 -4.54 -1.77 -11.26
N ALA A 224 -3.47 -2.56 -11.27
CA ALA A 224 -2.81 -3.06 -12.48
C ALA A 224 -2.51 -4.56 -12.34
N PRO A 225 -3.44 -5.45 -12.74
CA PRO A 225 -3.26 -6.89 -12.64
C PRO A 225 -2.06 -7.34 -13.49
N SER A 226 -0.92 -7.54 -12.85
CA SER A 226 0.28 -8.11 -13.45
C SER A 226 0.56 -9.48 -12.86
N GLY A 227 1.19 -10.38 -13.63
CA GLY A 227 1.54 -11.72 -13.17
C GLY A 227 2.33 -11.72 -11.84
N PRO A 228 3.36 -10.87 -11.69
CA PRO A 228 4.10 -10.75 -10.43
C PRO A 228 3.27 -10.24 -9.25
N ALA A 229 2.43 -9.22 -9.45
CA ALA A 229 1.59 -8.67 -8.39
C ALA A 229 0.56 -9.68 -7.90
N GLN A 230 -0.09 -10.40 -8.82
CA GLN A 230 -1.02 -11.49 -8.49
C GLN A 230 -0.34 -12.67 -7.78
N ALA A 231 0.87 -13.04 -8.20
CA ALA A 231 1.64 -14.10 -7.55
C ALA A 231 1.96 -13.74 -6.09
N ARG A 232 2.32 -12.47 -5.81
CA ARG A 232 2.55 -11.99 -4.44
C ARG A 232 1.29 -12.09 -3.60
N LEU A 233 0.15 -11.64 -4.11
CA LEU A 233 -1.14 -11.68 -3.42
C LEU A 233 -1.55 -13.11 -3.07
N LEU A 234 -1.52 -14.03 -4.05
CA LEU A 234 -1.84 -15.43 -3.82
C LEU A 234 -0.89 -16.11 -2.81
N THR A 235 0.39 -15.75 -2.84
CA THR A 235 1.37 -16.26 -1.87
C THR A 235 1.07 -15.76 -0.47
N GLN A 236 0.69 -14.50 -0.33
CA GLN A 236 0.26 -13.91 0.95
C GLN A 236 -0.96 -14.66 1.51
N ASP A 237 -1.96 -14.94 0.70
CA ASP A 237 -3.16 -15.69 1.10
C ASP A 237 -2.83 -17.11 1.58
N VAL A 238 -1.94 -17.81 0.87
CA VAL A 238 -1.49 -19.15 1.26
C VAL A 238 -0.73 -19.12 2.58
N LEU A 239 0.21 -18.18 2.76
CA LEU A 239 0.96 -18.03 4.00
C LEU A 239 0.05 -17.67 5.17
N ARG A 240 -0.90 -16.76 4.96
CA ARG A 240 -1.91 -16.40 5.97
C ARG A 240 -2.74 -17.60 6.39
N THR A 241 -3.25 -18.35 5.42
CA THR A 241 -4.03 -19.57 5.69
C THR A 241 -3.20 -20.58 6.46
N ALA A 242 -1.94 -20.79 6.10
CA ALA A 242 -1.03 -21.69 6.81
C ALA A 242 -0.81 -21.26 8.27
N VAL A 243 -0.62 -19.95 8.53
CA VAL A 243 -0.48 -19.43 9.90
C VAL A 243 -1.77 -19.63 10.70
N ILE A 244 -2.94 -19.37 10.12
CA ILE A 244 -4.24 -19.58 10.80
C ILE A 244 -4.42 -21.05 11.16
N VAL A 245 -4.15 -21.97 10.23
CA VAL A 245 -4.24 -23.42 10.47
C VAL A 245 -3.28 -23.86 11.56
N LEU A 246 -2.05 -23.33 11.58
CA LEU A 246 -1.05 -23.64 12.60
C LEU A 246 -1.49 -23.12 13.98
N LEU A 247 -2.02 -21.90 14.07
CA LEU A 247 -2.51 -21.32 15.32
C LEU A 247 -3.72 -22.10 15.86
N ILE A 248 -4.70 -22.43 15.01
CA ILE A 248 -5.86 -23.22 15.40
C ILE A 248 -5.42 -24.62 15.81
N GLY A 249 -4.53 -25.26 15.05
CA GLY A 249 -3.99 -26.58 15.38
C GLY A 249 -3.24 -26.59 16.69
N GLY A 250 -2.42 -25.57 16.96
CA GLY A 250 -1.72 -25.38 18.22
C GLY A 250 -2.67 -25.17 19.41
N LEU A 251 -3.74 -24.37 19.22
CA LEU A 251 -4.77 -24.16 20.23
C LEU A 251 -5.51 -25.47 20.55
N VAL A 252 -5.96 -26.19 19.51
CA VAL A 252 -6.63 -27.48 19.68
C VAL A 252 -5.72 -28.49 20.38
N TYR A 253 -4.45 -28.56 19.97
CA TYR A 253 -3.47 -29.42 20.63
C TYR A 253 -3.31 -29.06 22.12
N SER A 254 -3.17 -27.77 22.45
CA SER A 254 -3.05 -27.30 23.85
C SER A 254 -4.26 -27.64 24.70
N LEU A 255 -5.48 -27.61 24.12
CA LEU A 255 -6.71 -27.98 24.82
C LEU A 255 -6.83 -29.48 25.03
N ILE A 256 -6.37 -30.33 24.12
CA ILE A 256 -6.51 -31.78 24.15
C ILE A 256 -5.33 -32.42 24.91
N GLN A 257 -4.16 -31.81 24.93
CA GLN A 257 -2.94 -32.29 25.60
C GLN A 257 -3.15 -32.83 26.99
N PRO A 258 -3.83 -32.12 27.94
CA PRO A 258 -4.00 -32.62 29.32
C PRO A 258 -4.87 -33.87 29.40
N TYR A 259 -5.78 -34.07 28.43
CA TYR A 259 -6.67 -35.24 28.43
C TYR A 259 -6.04 -36.50 27.84
N LEU A 260 -5.08 -36.32 26.92
CA LEU A 260 -4.43 -37.42 26.23
C LEU A 260 -3.00 -37.71 26.74
N GLY A 261 -2.51 -36.98 27.73
CA GLY A 261 -1.15 -37.13 28.26
C GLY A 261 -0.05 -36.87 27.26
N LEU A 262 -0.30 -36.01 26.28
CA LEU A 262 0.66 -35.66 25.24
C LEU A 262 1.78 -34.77 25.79
N PRO A 263 3.00 -34.78 25.19
CA PRO A 263 4.09 -33.92 25.62
C PRO A 263 3.76 -32.43 25.34
N PRO A 264 4.26 -31.49 26.16
CA PRO A 264 4.05 -30.05 25.92
C PRO A 264 4.72 -29.61 24.63
N LEU A 265 4.10 -28.62 23.92
CA LEU A 265 4.72 -28.01 22.78
C LEU A 265 6.02 -27.30 23.18
N PRO A 266 7.13 -27.48 22.47
CA PRO A 266 8.38 -26.81 22.80
C PRO A 266 8.23 -25.29 22.56
N GLY A 267 8.28 -24.50 23.65
CA GLY A 267 8.27 -23.04 23.60
C GLY A 267 6.98 -22.33 24.01
N LEU A 268 5.97 -23.06 24.54
CA LEU A 268 4.82 -22.51 25.28
C LEU A 268 4.95 -22.77 26.76
#